data_a10c3479bdbebf4f4d41b5818c17eeae
#
_entry.id   a10c3479bdbebf4f4d41b5818c17eeae
#
_cell.length_a   1.000
_cell.length_b   1.000
_cell.length_c   1.000
_cell.angle_alpha   90.00
_cell.angle_beta   90.00
_cell.angle_gamma   90.00
#
_symmetry.space_group_name_H-M   'P 1'
#
loop_
_entity.id
_entity.type
_entity.pdbx_description
1 polymer ?
#
loop_
_entity_poly.entity_id
_entity_poly.type
_entity_poly.pdbx_seq_one_letter_code
_entity_poly.pdbx_strand_id
1 'polypeptide(L)'
;MGAKKNKVYAFLVDGQQGLARTWAECESRVKGRSARYRGFETEAAARAWLAAGAPYEHKAPKKQEARGALPKDALYFDSGTGRGEGTEIAVTDAEGTPLLHLVLSVHDLTPRGTHFLPTGSTNNRGELAACLCAMKIARKLRVKKVCGDSALVLDYWSKGHVTAQKRAQDFELYKLAQKAAAERLAFEKEGGKLIKVPGALNPADLGFHRE
;
A
#
# COMPACT_ATOMS: atom_id res chain seq x y z
N MET A 1 32.18 4.84 -0.90
CA MET A 1 31.37 4.19 0.16
C MET A 1 30.67 5.29 0.95
N GLY A 2 29.38 5.55 0.69
CA GLY A 2 28.61 6.55 1.42
C GLY A 2 28.30 6.04 2.83
N ALA A 3 28.70 6.79 3.87
CA ALA A 3 28.37 6.48 5.26
C ALA A 3 26.85 6.38 5.41
N LYS A 4 26.32 5.26 5.92
CA LYS A 4 24.93 5.13 6.34
C LYS A 4 24.68 6.20 7.41
N LYS A 5 23.92 7.26 7.08
CA LYS A 5 23.46 8.22 8.09
C LYS A 5 22.65 7.48 9.14
N ASN A 6 23.09 7.50 10.38
CA ASN A 6 22.33 6.94 11.50
C ASN A 6 21.02 7.70 11.62
N LYS A 7 19.88 7.03 11.45
CA LYS A 7 18.55 7.59 11.65
C LYS A 7 18.06 7.29 13.05
N VAL A 8 17.43 8.29 13.68
CA VAL A 8 16.64 8.11 14.90
C VAL A 8 15.18 7.94 14.50
N TYR A 9 14.53 6.91 15.01
CA TYR A 9 13.12 6.64 14.73
C TYR A 9 12.29 7.10 15.93
N ALA A 10 11.31 7.97 15.67
CA ALA A 10 10.29 8.33 16.66
C ALA A 10 9.04 7.51 16.42
N PHE A 11 8.36 7.07 17.48
CA PHE A 11 7.10 6.37 17.39
C PHE A 11 6.11 6.80 18.47
N LEU A 12 4.83 6.73 18.13
CA LEU A 12 3.69 6.89 19.02
C LEU A 12 2.80 5.65 18.84
N VAL A 13 2.63 4.86 19.90
CA VAL A 13 1.89 3.60 19.92
C VAL A 13 0.99 3.59 21.14
N ASP A 14 -0.31 3.40 20.98
CA ASP A 14 -1.27 3.34 22.07
C ASP A 14 -1.13 4.49 23.08
N GLY A 15 -0.87 5.70 22.57
CA GLY A 15 -0.63 6.92 23.40
C GLY A 15 0.78 7.02 24.00
N GLN A 16 1.62 6.00 23.88
CA GLN A 16 3.00 6.03 24.39
C GLN A 16 3.98 6.52 23.31
N GLN A 17 4.80 7.50 23.65
CA GLN A 17 5.84 8.04 22.79
C GLN A 17 7.19 7.42 23.09
N GLY A 18 8.01 7.21 22.03
CA GLY A 18 9.35 6.71 22.21
C GLY A 18 10.28 7.02 21.05
N LEU A 19 11.57 6.78 21.29
CA LEU A 19 12.63 6.86 20.29
C LEU A 19 13.32 5.51 20.17
N ALA A 20 13.73 5.15 18.96
CA ALA A 20 14.53 3.97 18.66
C ALA A 20 15.73 4.38 17.81
N ARG A 21 16.90 3.77 18.05
CA ARG A 21 18.14 4.05 17.32
C ARG A 21 18.29 3.20 16.05
N THR A 22 17.49 2.15 15.92
CA THR A 22 17.48 1.26 14.76
C THR A 22 16.06 1.04 14.26
N TRP A 23 15.93 0.69 12.98
CA TRP A 23 14.63 0.30 12.44
C TRP A 23 14.08 -0.96 13.11
N ALA A 24 14.92 -1.95 13.38
CA ALA A 24 14.50 -3.20 14.03
C ALA A 24 13.87 -2.96 15.41
N GLU A 25 14.46 -2.06 16.21
CA GLU A 25 13.90 -1.65 17.50
C GLU A 25 12.54 -0.92 17.33
N CYS A 26 12.43 0.02 16.40
CA CYS A 26 11.19 0.69 16.10
C CYS A 26 10.13 -0.29 15.61
N GLU A 27 10.47 -1.14 14.66
CA GLU A 27 9.56 -2.15 14.10
C GLU A 27 9.00 -3.08 15.18
N SER A 28 9.83 -3.53 16.13
CA SER A 28 9.37 -4.38 17.24
C SER A 28 8.31 -3.72 18.12
N ARG A 29 8.30 -2.38 18.20
CA ARG A 29 7.34 -1.61 18.99
C ARG A 29 6.04 -1.32 18.25
N VAL A 30 6.11 -1.14 16.92
CA VAL A 30 4.98 -0.64 16.10
C VAL A 30 4.28 -1.73 15.30
N LYS A 31 4.93 -2.87 15.06
CA LYS A 31 4.42 -3.94 14.22
C LYS A 31 3.12 -4.53 14.77
N GLY A 32 2.07 -4.52 13.93
CA GLY A 32 0.75 -5.07 14.28
C GLY A 32 -0.06 -4.22 15.26
N ARG A 33 0.36 -2.97 15.53
CA ARG A 33 -0.30 -2.05 16.45
C ARG A 33 -0.71 -0.77 15.74
N SER A 34 -1.69 -0.06 16.30
CA SER A 34 -2.01 1.30 15.87
C SER A 34 -0.87 2.23 16.26
N ALA A 35 -0.06 2.62 15.29
CA ALA A 35 1.17 3.36 15.55
C ALA A 35 1.45 4.43 14.50
N ARG A 36 1.98 5.57 14.96
CA ARG A 36 2.63 6.56 14.10
C ARG A 36 4.12 6.47 14.32
N TYR A 37 4.91 6.45 13.26
CA TYR A 37 6.37 6.41 13.36
C TYR A 37 7.04 7.09 12.18
N ARG A 38 8.24 7.63 12.43
CA ARG A 38 9.03 8.32 11.39
C ARG A 38 10.52 8.29 11.71
N GLY A 39 11.37 8.20 10.66
CA GLY A 39 12.82 8.30 10.77
C GLY A 39 13.30 9.75 10.59
N PHE A 40 14.21 10.19 11.45
CA PHE A 40 14.81 11.53 11.45
C PHE A 40 16.33 11.44 11.39
N GLU A 41 16.98 12.49 10.92
CA GLU A 41 18.45 12.60 10.91
C GLU A 41 19.02 12.96 12.29
N THR A 42 18.19 13.60 13.16
CA THR A 42 18.59 14.04 14.50
C THR A 42 17.54 13.68 15.54
N GLU A 43 17.98 13.45 16.78
CA GLU A 43 17.09 13.20 17.92
C GLU A 43 16.22 14.43 18.25
N ALA A 44 16.76 15.63 18.10
CA ALA A 44 16.02 16.87 18.32
C ALA A 44 14.81 16.98 17.39
N ALA A 45 14.96 16.67 16.10
CA ALA A 45 13.86 16.64 15.13
C ALA A 45 12.82 15.57 15.47
N ALA A 46 13.28 14.38 15.93
CA ALA A 46 12.39 13.30 16.35
C ALA A 46 11.54 13.70 17.57
N ARG A 47 12.16 14.33 18.58
CA ARG A 47 11.45 14.83 19.78
C ARG A 47 10.48 15.96 19.45
N ALA A 48 10.87 16.90 18.60
CA ALA A 48 9.98 17.98 18.15
C ALA A 48 8.73 17.44 17.44
N TRP A 49 8.88 16.43 16.60
CA TRP A 49 7.77 15.77 15.94
C TRP A 49 6.82 15.07 16.93
N LEU A 50 7.36 14.38 17.95
CA LEU A 50 6.54 13.77 19.02
C LEU A 50 5.81 14.83 19.83
N ALA A 51 6.49 15.92 20.21
CA ALA A 51 5.89 17.04 20.95
C ALA A 51 4.75 17.72 20.18
N ALA A 52 4.82 17.72 18.85
CA ALA A 52 3.75 18.20 17.98
C ALA A 52 2.58 17.20 17.82
N GLY A 53 2.56 16.10 18.59
CA GLY A 53 1.51 15.07 18.50
C GLY A 53 1.73 14.03 17.39
N ALA A 54 2.96 13.85 16.94
CA ALA A 54 3.35 12.94 15.88
C ALA A 54 2.52 13.14 14.58
N PRO A 55 2.42 14.38 14.04
CA PRO A 55 1.61 14.64 12.86
C PRO A 55 2.20 13.93 11.64
N TYR A 56 1.35 13.39 10.77
CA TYR A 56 1.80 13.08 9.41
C TYR A 56 1.93 14.40 8.65
N GLU A 57 3.06 14.59 7.96
CA GLU A 57 3.18 15.76 7.08
C GLU A 57 2.12 15.71 5.99
N HIS A 58 1.30 16.74 5.91
CA HIS A 58 0.50 17.00 4.72
C HIS A 58 1.47 17.25 3.55
N LYS A 59 1.67 16.26 2.71
CA LYS A 59 2.27 16.55 1.40
C LYS A 59 1.29 17.47 0.70
N ALA A 60 1.72 18.71 0.44
CA ALA A 60 0.94 19.64 -0.37
C ALA A 60 0.39 18.91 -1.60
N PRO A 61 -0.87 19.12 -2.00
CA PRO A 61 -1.47 18.45 -3.15
C PRO A 61 -0.55 18.67 -4.34
N LYS A 62 0.11 17.60 -4.79
CA LYS A 62 0.92 17.65 -6.00
C LYS A 62 -0.03 17.90 -7.15
N LYS A 63 0.25 18.99 -7.85
CA LYS A 63 -0.56 19.63 -8.89
C LYS A 63 -1.33 18.64 -9.77
N GLN A 64 -2.58 18.94 -9.97
CA GLN A 64 -3.51 18.32 -10.91
C GLN A 64 -2.91 18.13 -12.33
N GLU A 65 -1.97 19.01 -12.73
CA GLU A 65 -1.18 18.94 -13.95
C GLU A 65 -0.34 17.64 -14.10
N ALA A 66 0.21 17.10 -13.00
CA ALA A 66 0.98 15.87 -13.04
C ALA A 66 0.10 14.61 -13.19
N ARG A 67 -1.18 14.66 -12.81
CA ARG A 67 -2.15 13.57 -13.04
C ARG A 67 -2.55 13.45 -14.51
N GLY A 68 -2.41 14.49 -15.31
CA GLY A 68 -2.66 14.47 -16.75
C GLY A 68 -1.73 13.54 -17.54
N ALA A 69 -0.60 13.11 -16.94
CA ALA A 69 0.32 12.14 -17.53
C ALA A 69 -0.05 10.67 -17.26
N LEU A 70 -1.04 10.39 -16.38
CA LEU A 70 -1.47 9.03 -16.08
C LEU A 70 -2.43 8.48 -17.15
N PRO A 71 -2.42 7.17 -17.43
CA PRO A 71 -3.38 6.54 -18.32
C PRO A 71 -4.82 6.75 -17.84
N LYS A 72 -5.67 7.36 -18.67
CA LYS A 72 -7.10 7.55 -18.35
C LYS A 72 -7.92 6.27 -18.51
N ASP A 73 -7.47 5.37 -19.39
CA ASP A 73 -8.06 4.08 -19.70
C ASP A 73 -7.47 2.95 -18.84
N ALA A 74 -7.29 3.20 -17.55
CA ALA A 74 -6.64 2.29 -16.62
C ALA A 74 -7.42 2.16 -15.30
N LEU A 75 -7.17 1.06 -14.58
CA LEU A 75 -7.55 0.91 -13.19
C LEU A 75 -6.32 1.13 -12.30
N TYR A 76 -6.57 1.60 -11.12
CA TYR A 76 -5.55 1.94 -10.12
C TYR A 76 -5.80 1.18 -8.84
N PHE A 77 -4.73 0.71 -8.20
CA PHE A 77 -4.82 0.04 -6.91
C PHE A 77 -3.84 0.60 -5.91
N ASP A 78 -4.20 0.52 -4.65
CA ASP A 78 -3.38 0.92 -3.51
C ASP A 78 -3.75 0.15 -2.25
N SER A 79 -2.90 0.23 -1.25
CA SER A 79 -3.11 -0.32 0.08
C SER A 79 -2.48 0.57 1.14
N GLY A 80 -3.07 0.61 2.32
CA GLY A 80 -2.53 1.38 3.43
C GLY A 80 -2.93 0.85 4.80
N THR A 81 -2.08 1.11 5.80
CA THR A 81 -2.30 0.73 7.21
C THR A 81 -2.35 1.93 8.15
N GLY A 82 -2.38 3.16 7.60
CA GLY A 82 -2.09 4.39 8.34
C GLY A 82 -3.16 4.84 9.33
N ARG A 83 -4.39 4.30 9.27
CA ARG A 83 -5.46 4.68 10.20
C ARG A 83 -5.53 3.82 11.47
N GLY A 84 -4.69 2.78 11.56
CA GLY A 84 -4.65 1.90 12.73
C GLY A 84 -5.80 0.88 12.82
N GLU A 85 -6.73 0.90 11.88
CA GLU A 85 -7.87 -0.03 11.82
C GLU A 85 -7.54 -1.34 11.11
N GLY A 86 -6.34 -1.44 10.55
CA GLY A 86 -5.86 -2.59 9.77
C GLY A 86 -5.40 -2.21 8.37
N THR A 87 -5.13 -3.21 7.56
CA THR A 87 -4.73 -3.00 6.16
C THR A 87 -5.96 -2.80 5.30
N GLU A 88 -6.11 -1.61 4.75
CA GLU A 88 -7.18 -1.21 3.85
C GLU A 88 -6.70 -1.28 2.39
N ILE A 89 -7.54 -1.75 1.48
CA ILE A 89 -7.26 -1.81 0.04
C ILE A 89 -8.27 -0.99 -0.76
N ALA A 90 -7.81 -0.41 -1.85
CA ALA A 90 -8.62 0.33 -2.81
C ALA A 90 -8.33 -0.10 -4.25
N VAL A 91 -9.36 -0.08 -5.08
CA VAL A 91 -9.26 -0.13 -6.55
C VAL A 91 -10.19 0.91 -7.11
N THR A 92 -9.67 1.76 -8.00
CA THR A 92 -10.44 2.86 -8.61
C THR A 92 -10.21 2.94 -10.12
N ASP A 93 -11.06 3.72 -10.80
CA ASP A 93 -10.75 4.26 -12.12
C ASP A 93 -9.76 5.44 -12.04
N ALA A 94 -9.53 6.10 -13.17
CA ALA A 94 -8.64 7.26 -13.27
C ALA A 94 -9.17 8.51 -12.55
N GLU A 95 -10.47 8.59 -12.36
CA GLU A 95 -11.18 9.66 -11.66
C GLU A 95 -11.22 9.45 -10.14
N GLY A 96 -10.83 8.25 -9.66
CA GLY A 96 -10.85 7.87 -8.26
C GLY A 96 -12.17 7.22 -7.81
N THR A 97 -13.04 6.81 -8.75
CA THR A 97 -14.29 6.11 -8.43
C THR A 97 -14.00 4.69 -7.92
N PRO A 98 -14.50 4.29 -6.72
CA PRO A 98 -14.25 2.96 -6.16
C PRO A 98 -14.91 1.84 -6.97
N LEU A 99 -14.17 0.75 -7.21
CA LEU A 99 -14.59 -0.36 -8.08
C LEU A 99 -14.60 -1.74 -7.41
N LEU A 100 -14.22 -1.85 -6.13
CA LEU A 100 -14.15 -3.16 -5.44
C LEU A 100 -15.50 -3.88 -5.39
N HIS A 101 -16.61 -3.18 -5.43
CA HIS A 101 -17.96 -3.75 -5.50
C HIS A 101 -18.20 -4.67 -6.70
N LEU A 102 -17.35 -4.59 -7.72
CA LEU A 102 -17.44 -5.47 -8.89
C LEU A 102 -16.93 -6.89 -8.62
N VAL A 103 -16.13 -7.09 -7.58
CA VAL A 103 -15.48 -8.39 -7.27
C VAL A 103 -15.60 -8.82 -5.80
N LEU A 104 -16.05 -7.93 -4.92
CA LEU A 104 -16.32 -8.19 -3.51
C LEU A 104 -17.80 -7.94 -3.20
N SER A 105 -18.30 -8.59 -2.15
CA SER A 105 -19.64 -8.32 -1.63
C SER A 105 -19.72 -6.88 -1.09
N VAL A 106 -20.83 -6.21 -1.32
CA VAL A 106 -21.08 -4.86 -0.78
C VAL A 106 -21.05 -4.84 0.76
N HIS A 107 -21.34 -5.96 1.42
CA HIS A 107 -21.26 -6.11 2.86
C HIS A 107 -19.82 -6.12 3.40
N ASP A 108 -18.85 -6.41 2.55
CA ASP A 108 -17.43 -6.42 2.90
C ASP A 108 -16.75 -5.07 2.64
N LEU A 109 -17.50 -4.09 2.12
CA LEU A 109 -16.97 -2.78 1.76
C LEU A 109 -17.27 -1.73 2.83
N THR A 110 -16.33 -0.82 3.00
CA THR A 110 -16.55 0.39 3.77
C THR A 110 -17.49 1.35 3.02
N PRO A 111 -18.06 2.38 3.69
CA PRO A 111 -18.85 3.42 3.01
C PRO A 111 -18.08 4.15 1.90
N ARG A 112 -16.74 4.09 1.89
CA ARG A 112 -15.88 4.66 0.85
C ARG A 112 -15.63 3.71 -0.32
N GLY A 113 -16.19 2.50 -0.30
CA GLY A 113 -15.99 1.49 -1.33
C GLY A 113 -14.62 0.81 -1.28
N THR A 114 -13.92 0.91 -0.16
CA THR A 114 -12.66 0.21 0.15
C THR A 114 -12.95 -1.07 0.96
N HIS A 115 -11.92 -1.90 1.20
CA HIS A 115 -12.08 -3.14 1.96
C HIS A 115 -10.94 -3.31 2.96
N PHE A 116 -11.24 -3.70 4.20
CA PHE A 116 -10.25 -4.08 5.20
C PHE A 116 -9.91 -5.56 5.09
N LEU A 117 -8.61 -5.85 5.00
CA LEU A 117 -8.11 -7.22 5.09
C LEU A 117 -8.16 -7.72 6.55
N PRO A 118 -8.12 -9.07 6.77
CA PRO A 118 -8.06 -9.63 8.12
C PRO A 118 -6.95 -9.00 8.96
N THR A 119 -7.22 -8.84 10.25
CA THR A 119 -6.28 -8.31 11.25
C THR A 119 -4.91 -8.99 11.15
N GLY A 120 -3.83 -8.21 11.27
CA GLY A 120 -2.46 -8.70 11.12
C GLY A 120 -1.95 -8.74 9.67
N SER A 121 -2.77 -8.36 8.67
CA SER A 121 -2.29 -8.19 7.31
C SER A 121 -1.28 -7.05 7.21
N THR A 122 -0.23 -7.25 6.41
CA THR A 122 0.79 -6.22 6.15
C THR A 122 0.39 -5.37 4.94
N ASN A 123 0.95 -4.15 4.83
CA ASN A 123 0.73 -3.29 3.67
C ASN A 123 1.05 -4.00 2.34
N ASN A 124 2.21 -4.65 2.27
CA ASN A 124 2.61 -5.37 1.05
C ASN A 124 1.64 -6.51 0.68
N ARG A 125 1.02 -7.16 1.68
CA ARG A 125 -0.05 -8.15 1.44
C ARG A 125 -1.32 -7.47 0.91
N GLY A 126 -1.64 -6.29 1.43
CA GLY A 126 -2.72 -5.44 0.93
C GLY A 126 -2.51 -5.04 -0.52
N GLU A 127 -1.31 -4.56 -0.87
CA GLU A 127 -0.93 -4.22 -2.23
C GLU A 127 -1.15 -5.39 -3.21
N LEU A 128 -0.76 -6.60 -2.80
CA LEU A 128 -0.96 -7.79 -3.63
C LEU A 128 -2.45 -8.17 -3.78
N ALA A 129 -3.23 -8.04 -2.71
CA ALA A 129 -4.67 -8.28 -2.73
C ALA A 129 -5.40 -7.25 -3.62
N ALA A 130 -5.05 -5.98 -3.49
CA ALA A 130 -5.57 -4.90 -4.32
C ALA A 130 -5.23 -5.12 -5.81
N CYS A 131 -3.98 -5.50 -6.12
CA CYS A 131 -3.55 -5.84 -7.47
C CYS A 131 -4.35 -7.00 -8.06
N LEU A 132 -4.59 -8.07 -7.29
CA LEU A 132 -5.42 -9.20 -7.72
C LEU A 132 -6.86 -8.75 -8.02
N CYS A 133 -7.47 -7.95 -7.15
CA CYS A 133 -8.80 -7.40 -7.38
C CYS A 133 -8.83 -6.51 -8.62
N ALA A 134 -7.84 -5.64 -8.81
CA ALA A 134 -7.74 -4.77 -9.96
C ALA A 134 -7.65 -5.54 -11.29
N MET A 135 -6.86 -6.61 -11.34
CA MET A 135 -6.78 -7.46 -12.54
C MET A 135 -8.11 -8.15 -12.86
N LYS A 136 -8.81 -8.68 -11.84
CA LYS A 136 -10.14 -9.29 -12.02
C LYS A 136 -11.16 -8.28 -12.54
N ILE A 137 -11.17 -7.07 -11.97
CA ILE A 137 -12.05 -5.99 -12.40
C ILE A 137 -11.70 -5.57 -13.83
N ALA A 138 -10.41 -5.40 -14.13
CA ALA A 138 -9.93 -5.03 -15.46
C ALA A 138 -10.38 -6.01 -16.54
N ARG A 139 -10.29 -7.32 -16.28
CA ARG A 139 -10.80 -8.35 -17.20
C ARG A 139 -12.32 -8.26 -17.37
N LYS A 140 -13.06 -8.09 -16.27
CA LYS A 140 -14.52 -7.93 -16.30
C LYS A 140 -14.97 -6.71 -17.13
N LEU A 141 -14.25 -5.59 -16.99
CA LEU A 141 -14.53 -4.34 -17.70
C LEU A 141 -13.81 -4.24 -19.06
N ARG A 142 -13.00 -5.26 -19.44
CA ARG A 142 -12.15 -5.26 -20.63
C ARG A 142 -11.13 -4.12 -20.69
N VAL A 143 -10.75 -3.57 -19.52
CA VAL A 143 -9.68 -2.59 -19.39
C VAL A 143 -8.33 -3.29 -19.50
N LYS A 144 -7.38 -2.69 -20.23
CA LYS A 144 -6.08 -3.33 -20.54
C LYS A 144 -4.93 -2.83 -19.70
N LYS A 145 -5.15 -1.86 -18.83
CA LYS A 145 -4.10 -1.27 -17.99
C LYS A 145 -4.50 -1.32 -16.52
N VAL A 146 -3.60 -1.85 -15.70
CA VAL A 146 -3.73 -1.85 -14.23
C VAL A 146 -2.47 -1.19 -13.66
N CYS A 147 -2.66 -0.15 -12.86
CA CYS A 147 -1.62 0.72 -12.35
C CYS A 147 -1.49 0.63 -10.84
N GLY A 148 -0.27 0.59 -10.32
CA GLY A 148 0.06 0.66 -8.90
C GLY A 148 1.49 1.16 -8.69
N ASP A 149 1.89 1.42 -7.45
CA ASP A 149 3.21 1.98 -7.14
C ASP A 149 4.17 0.96 -6.51
N SER A 150 3.67 -0.19 -6.07
CA SER A 150 4.46 -1.24 -5.42
C SER A 150 5.31 -2.04 -6.41
N ALA A 151 6.61 -1.72 -6.52
CA ALA A 151 7.53 -2.49 -7.35
C ALA A 151 7.61 -3.96 -6.92
N LEU A 152 7.55 -4.26 -5.61
CA LEU A 152 7.57 -5.62 -5.09
C LEU A 152 6.41 -6.47 -5.62
N VAL A 153 5.21 -5.89 -5.67
CA VAL A 153 4.02 -6.55 -6.19
C VAL A 153 4.08 -6.68 -7.71
N LEU A 154 4.39 -5.59 -8.41
CA LEU A 154 4.39 -5.57 -9.87
C LEU A 154 5.45 -6.47 -10.48
N ASP A 155 6.68 -6.47 -9.91
CA ASP A 155 7.82 -7.15 -10.51
C ASP A 155 8.00 -8.61 -10.04
N TYR A 156 7.49 -8.96 -8.84
CA TYR A 156 7.72 -10.26 -8.22
C TYR A 156 6.45 -10.98 -7.78
N TRP A 157 5.72 -10.45 -6.80
CA TRP A 157 4.67 -11.22 -6.12
C TRP A 157 3.46 -11.50 -7.00
N SER A 158 3.06 -10.57 -7.87
CA SER A 158 1.99 -10.82 -8.84
C SER A 158 2.39 -11.82 -9.94
N LYS A 159 3.68 -12.18 -10.03
CA LYS A 159 4.19 -13.27 -10.87
C LYS A 159 4.34 -14.59 -10.08
N GLY A 160 3.95 -14.62 -8.81
CA GLY A 160 4.11 -15.78 -7.93
C GLY A 160 5.48 -15.95 -7.32
N HIS A 161 6.41 -14.99 -7.53
CA HIS A 161 7.78 -15.07 -7.03
C HIS A 161 7.83 -14.59 -5.57
N VAL A 162 7.77 -15.55 -4.63
CA VAL A 162 7.94 -15.33 -3.20
C VAL A 162 9.15 -16.14 -2.74
N THR A 163 10.08 -15.51 -2.00
CA THR A 163 11.27 -16.20 -1.51
C THR A 163 10.91 -17.37 -0.58
N ALA A 164 11.77 -18.40 -0.53
CA ALA A 164 11.54 -19.57 0.33
C ALA A 164 11.39 -19.17 1.81
N GLN A 165 12.20 -18.23 2.30
CA GLN A 165 12.10 -17.69 3.64
C GLN A 165 10.73 -17.03 3.89
N LYS A 166 10.28 -16.16 2.98
CA LYS A 166 8.99 -15.47 3.12
C LYS A 166 7.80 -16.43 3.03
N ARG A 167 7.90 -17.45 2.17
CA ARG A 167 6.90 -18.52 2.08
C ARG A 167 6.78 -19.31 3.39
N ALA A 168 7.91 -19.63 4.04
CA ALA A 168 7.91 -20.32 5.32
C ALA A 168 7.32 -19.47 6.45
N GLN A 169 7.51 -18.14 6.41
CA GLN A 169 7.00 -17.21 7.42
C GLN A 169 5.51 -16.85 7.20
N ASP A 170 5.04 -16.84 5.96
CA ASP A 170 3.69 -16.37 5.60
C ASP A 170 3.15 -17.18 4.41
N PHE A 171 2.60 -18.36 4.73
CA PHE A 171 2.05 -19.26 3.72
C PHE A 171 0.78 -18.71 3.06
N GLU A 172 0.00 -17.87 3.76
CA GLU A 172 -1.18 -17.23 3.19
C GLU A 172 -0.80 -16.20 2.13
N LEU A 173 0.28 -15.44 2.36
CA LEU A 173 0.84 -14.56 1.33
C LEU A 173 1.27 -15.37 0.09
N TYR A 174 1.93 -16.51 0.29
CA TYR A 174 2.32 -17.37 -0.82
C TYR A 174 1.10 -17.85 -1.63
N LYS A 175 0.04 -18.31 -0.97
CA LYS A 175 -1.21 -18.70 -1.65
C LYS A 175 -1.82 -17.53 -2.42
N LEU A 176 -1.82 -16.34 -1.83
CA LEU A 176 -2.29 -15.13 -2.49
C LEU A 176 -1.46 -14.79 -3.74
N ALA A 177 -0.13 -14.91 -3.65
CA ALA A 177 0.76 -14.68 -4.78
C ALA A 177 0.53 -15.68 -5.93
N GLN A 178 0.25 -16.96 -5.62
CA GLN A 178 -0.08 -17.95 -6.64
C GLN A 178 -1.42 -17.61 -7.34
N LYS A 179 -2.44 -17.18 -6.58
CA LYS A 179 -3.71 -16.71 -7.14
C LYS A 179 -3.51 -15.47 -8.03
N ALA A 180 -2.69 -14.52 -7.57
CA ALA A 180 -2.39 -13.32 -8.35
C ALA A 180 -1.63 -13.65 -9.64
N ALA A 181 -0.70 -14.60 -9.59
CA ALA A 181 0.05 -15.04 -10.79
C ALA A 181 -0.86 -15.70 -11.85
N ALA A 182 -1.79 -16.53 -11.41
CA ALA A 182 -2.76 -17.16 -12.32
C ALA A 182 -3.67 -16.10 -12.99
N GLU A 183 -4.16 -15.14 -12.20
CA GLU A 183 -4.98 -14.02 -12.71
C GLU A 183 -4.19 -13.11 -13.65
N ARG A 184 -2.93 -12.82 -13.29
CA ARG A 184 -2.03 -12.01 -14.11
C ARG A 184 -1.78 -12.67 -15.47
N LEU A 185 -1.49 -13.97 -15.48
CA LEU A 185 -1.28 -14.70 -16.72
C LEU A 185 -2.52 -14.62 -17.62
N ALA A 186 -3.71 -14.77 -17.06
CA ALA A 186 -4.96 -14.64 -17.81
C ALA A 186 -5.17 -13.20 -18.33
N PHE A 187 -4.92 -12.19 -17.49
CA PHE A 187 -5.02 -10.78 -17.85
C PHE A 187 -4.03 -10.39 -18.97
N GLU A 188 -2.74 -10.80 -18.85
CA GLU A 188 -1.71 -10.52 -19.86
C GLU A 188 -1.99 -11.27 -21.19
N LYS A 189 -2.54 -12.50 -21.12
CA LYS A 189 -2.98 -13.26 -22.31
C LYS A 189 -4.10 -12.56 -23.08
N GLU A 190 -4.93 -11.79 -22.38
CA GLU A 190 -5.98 -10.96 -22.97
C GLU A 190 -5.45 -9.58 -23.45
N GLY A 191 -4.14 -9.36 -23.43
CA GLY A 191 -3.48 -8.10 -23.83
C GLY A 191 -3.37 -7.06 -22.70
N GLY A 192 -3.61 -7.46 -21.47
CA GLY A 192 -3.47 -6.61 -20.29
C GLY A 192 -2.02 -6.31 -19.94
N LYS A 193 -1.78 -5.20 -19.23
CA LYS A 193 -0.46 -4.76 -18.77
C LYS A 193 -0.54 -4.17 -17.38
N LEU A 194 0.42 -4.54 -16.51
CA LEU A 194 0.64 -3.88 -15.24
C LEU A 194 1.65 -2.75 -15.41
N ILE A 195 1.34 -1.58 -14.87
CA ILE A 195 2.10 -0.34 -15.07
C ILE A 195 2.44 0.25 -13.70
N LYS A 196 3.72 0.59 -13.51
CA LYS A 196 4.15 1.32 -12.31
C LYS A 196 3.86 2.80 -12.47
N VAL A 197 3.24 3.39 -11.45
CA VAL A 197 2.97 4.83 -11.36
C VAL A 197 3.54 5.39 -10.06
N PRO A 198 3.83 6.71 -9.98
CA PRO A 198 4.23 7.34 -8.73
C PRO A 198 3.06 7.32 -7.72
N GLY A 199 3.27 6.82 -6.51
CA GLY A 199 2.22 6.74 -5.47
C GLY A 199 1.54 8.08 -5.19
N ALA A 200 2.31 9.19 -5.19
CA ALA A 200 1.74 10.52 -4.98
C ALA A 200 0.76 10.98 -6.08
N LEU A 201 0.69 10.29 -7.22
CA LEU A 201 -0.22 10.58 -8.33
C LEU A 201 -1.31 9.51 -8.45
N ASN A 202 -1.18 8.37 -7.74
CA ASN A 202 -2.12 7.24 -7.81
C ASN A 202 -3.53 7.68 -7.40
N PRO A 203 -4.55 7.57 -8.28
CA PRO A 203 -5.94 7.90 -7.93
C PRO A 203 -6.51 7.05 -6.79
N ALA A 204 -6.01 5.82 -6.62
CA ALA A 204 -6.41 4.93 -5.55
C ALA A 204 -5.72 5.23 -4.20
N ASP A 205 -4.77 6.20 -4.15
CA ASP A 205 -4.05 6.56 -2.92
C ASP A 205 -5.04 6.86 -1.79
N LEU A 206 -5.00 6.02 -0.77
CA LEU A 206 -5.90 6.06 0.39
C LEU A 206 -5.69 7.30 1.27
N GLY A 207 -4.66 8.11 0.96
CA GLY A 207 -4.44 9.39 1.63
C GLY A 207 -4.02 9.27 3.10
N PHE A 208 -3.48 8.14 3.53
CA PHE A 208 -2.98 7.96 4.90
C PHE A 208 -1.88 8.95 5.30
N HIS A 209 -1.36 9.68 4.33
CA HIS A 209 -0.38 10.74 4.52
C HIS A 209 -0.99 12.15 4.45
N ARG A 210 -2.31 12.28 4.40
CA ARG A 210 -3.04 13.54 4.13
C ARG A 210 -3.80 14.11 5.33
N GLU A 211 -3.68 13.50 6.53
CA GLU A 211 -4.22 14.07 7.76
C GLU A 211 -3.19 14.20 8.86
#